data_ab1429398a56f904ea8c20bef65b501e
#
_entry.id   ab1429398a56f904ea8c20bef65b501e
#
_cell.length_a   1.000
_cell.length_b   1.000
_cell.length_c   1.000
_cell.angle_alpha   90.00
_cell.angle_beta   90.00
_cell.angle_gamma   90.00
#
_symmetry.space_group_name_H-M   'P 1'
#
loop_
_entity.id
_entity.type
_entity.pdbx_description
1 polymer ?
#
loop_
_entity_poly.entity_id
_entity_poly.type
_entity_poly.pdbx_seq_one_letter_code
_entity_poly.pdbx_strand_id
1 'polypeptide(L)'
;MYRFLLSRQWVITTLVALLLIPTMIRLGIWQMHRHDERAARNDLVAEALAADPVPVRRLTSPGHTVTTEERYRTVTAKGHFDTDDEVVVRRRTNGNDEIGYHVLTPFVLADGKVLLVNRGWIPSDPASQSAFPEIPAPPRGETTVRGRLMPDETTEASGIKDIEGLPDRQIMLIDSEREAERLDAEVLGGYVVQTAPEPAGGTPQQLGNPGRENAALNLAYAIQWWLFAAGVPIGWIVLVRRESRDRTAAAETDEREPTESEPATV
;
A
#
# COMPACT_ATOMS: atom_id res chain seq x y z
N MET A 1 3.69 35.36 43.07
CA MET A 1 3.46 33.93 43.08
C MET A 1 3.90 33.26 41.76
N TYR A 2 3.57 33.73 40.54
CA TYR A 2 3.92 33.09 39.27
C TYR A 2 5.06 33.76 38.46
N ARG A 3 5.90 34.63 39.09
CA ARG A 3 6.98 35.34 38.41
C ARG A 3 8.08 34.38 37.83
N PHE A 4 8.19 33.17 38.34
CA PHE A 4 9.09 32.15 37.83
C PHE A 4 8.75 31.69 36.40
N LEU A 5 7.49 31.78 35.96
CA LEU A 5 7.11 31.47 34.59
C LEU A 5 7.79 32.37 33.54
N LEU A 6 8.28 33.54 33.95
CA LEU A 6 9.05 34.45 33.09
C LEU A 6 10.56 34.11 33.06
N SER A 7 11.02 33.09 33.82
CA SER A 7 12.40 32.64 33.74
C SER A 7 12.66 31.97 32.38
N ARG A 8 13.91 32.05 31.89
CA ARG A 8 14.31 31.52 30.58
C ARG A 8 13.89 30.05 30.38
N GLN A 9 14.03 29.22 31.42
CA GLN A 9 13.68 27.80 31.38
C GLN A 9 12.16 27.60 31.18
N TRP A 10 11.34 28.32 31.97
CA TRP A 10 9.89 28.20 31.88
C TRP A 10 9.32 28.78 30.59
N VAL A 11 9.88 29.86 30.08
CA VAL A 11 9.51 30.40 28.75
C VAL A 11 9.79 29.38 27.67
N ILE A 12 10.98 28.77 27.66
CA ILE A 12 11.33 27.74 26.69
C ILE A 12 10.39 26.53 26.81
N THR A 13 10.15 26.02 28.03
CA THR A 13 9.24 24.89 28.27
C THR A 13 7.82 25.18 27.76
N THR A 14 7.32 26.38 28.00
CA THR A 14 6.00 26.80 27.52
C THR A 14 5.96 26.92 26.00
N LEU A 15 6.99 27.50 25.37
CA LEU A 15 7.08 27.58 23.91
C LEU A 15 7.16 26.20 23.26
N VAL A 16 7.93 25.27 23.86
CA VAL A 16 7.98 23.88 23.38
C VAL A 16 6.61 23.21 23.49
N ALA A 17 5.92 23.36 24.63
CA ALA A 17 4.58 22.81 24.79
C ALA A 17 3.59 23.38 23.76
N LEU A 18 3.63 24.70 23.50
CA LEU A 18 2.80 25.36 22.50
C LEU A 18 3.10 24.92 21.07
N LEU A 19 4.33 24.52 20.77
CA LEU A 19 4.71 23.97 19.46
C LEU A 19 4.30 22.49 19.34
N LEU A 20 4.49 21.71 20.40
CA LEU A 20 4.20 20.27 20.39
C LEU A 20 2.70 19.98 20.21
N ILE A 21 1.83 20.73 20.89
CA ILE A 21 0.38 20.49 20.80
C ILE A 21 -0.15 20.53 19.37
N PRO A 22 0.03 21.62 18.60
CA PRO A 22 -0.47 21.68 17.22
C PRO A 22 0.22 20.65 16.31
N THR A 23 1.51 20.37 16.54
CA THR A 23 2.24 19.34 15.80
C THR A 23 1.61 17.95 16.01
N MET A 24 1.34 17.56 17.24
CA MET A 24 0.69 16.29 17.57
C MET A 24 -0.73 16.20 17.03
N ILE A 25 -1.51 17.29 17.10
CA ILE A 25 -2.85 17.35 16.51
C ILE A 25 -2.77 17.11 14.99
N ARG A 26 -1.84 17.78 14.30
CA ARG A 26 -1.65 17.62 12.83
C ARG A 26 -1.24 16.20 12.47
N LEU A 27 -0.36 15.57 13.26
CA LEU A 27 0.02 14.17 13.06
C LEU A 27 -1.16 13.22 13.28
N GLY A 28 -2.00 13.47 14.28
CA GLY A 28 -3.24 12.72 14.49
C GLY A 28 -4.20 12.82 13.31
N ILE A 29 -4.43 14.05 12.81
CA ILE A 29 -5.28 14.30 11.63
C ILE A 29 -4.69 13.60 10.39
N TRP A 30 -3.37 13.67 10.17
CA TRP A 30 -2.72 12.99 9.05
C TRP A 30 -2.90 11.47 9.12
N GLN A 31 -2.74 10.86 10.31
CA GLN A 31 -2.99 9.44 10.52
C GLN A 31 -4.46 9.07 10.26
N MET A 32 -5.40 9.94 10.64
CA MET A 32 -6.83 9.72 10.37
C MET A 32 -7.13 9.71 8.87
N HIS A 33 -6.59 10.67 8.11
CA HIS A 33 -6.74 10.66 6.65
C HIS A 33 -6.16 9.37 6.02
N ARG A 34 -5.00 8.91 6.50
CA ARG A 34 -4.42 7.64 6.04
C ARG A 34 -5.28 6.42 6.39
N HIS A 35 -5.96 6.45 7.54
CA HIS A 35 -6.95 5.44 7.90
C HIS A 35 -8.12 5.44 6.91
N ASP A 36 -8.71 6.60 6.65
CA ASP A 36 -9.88 6.75 5.78
C ASP A 36 -9.55 6.33 4.34
N GLU A 37 -8.40 6.73 3.80
CA GLU A 37 -7.92 6.32 2.47
C GLU A 37 -7.78 4.79 2.33
N ARG A 38 -7.20 4.14 3.35
CA ARG A 38 -7.02 2.68 3.35
C ARG A 38 -8.34 1.93 3.55
N ALA A 39 -9.22 2.44 4.41
CA ALA A 39 -10.54 1.89 4.61
C ALA A 39 -11.36 1.95 3.31
N ALA A 40 -11.42 3.12 2.67
CA ALA A 40 -12.12 3.31 1.40
C ALA A 40 -11.58 2.39 0.30
N ARG A 41 -10.25 2.22 0.21
CA ARG A 41 -9.65 1.28 -0.75
C ARG A 41 -10.04 -0.17 -0.44
N ASN A 42 -10.03 -0.58 0.82
CA ASN A 42 -10.47 -1.92 1.22
C ASN A 42 -11.93 -2.18 0.86
N ASP A 43 -12.79 -1.17 1.01
CA ASP A 43 -14.22 -1.27 0.70
C ASP A 43 -14.44 -1.39 -0.81
N LEU A 44 -13.74 -0.60 -1.63
CA LEU A 44 -13.77 -0.72 -3.10
C LEU A 44 -13.33 -2.11 -3.57
N VAL A 45 -12.24 -2.63 -3.01
CA VAL A 45 -11.76 -3.99 -3.33
C VAL A 45 -12.79 -5.04 -2.93
N ALA A 46 -13.37 -4.93 -1.72
CA ALA A 46 -14.37 -5.88 -1.23
C ALA A 46 -15.64 -5.87 -2.11
N GLU A 47 -16.11 -4.69 -2.50
CA GLU A 47 -17.27 -4.53 -3.39
C GLU A 47 -16.99 -5.12 -4.78
N ALA A 48 -15.83 -4.81 -5.37
CA ALA A 48 -15.44 -5.34 -6.67
C ALA A 48 -15.35 -6.87 -6.70
N LEU A 49 -14.82 -7.47 -5.61
CA LEU A 49 -14.72 -8.93 -5.48
C LEU A 49 -16.06 -9.62 -5.19
N ALA A 50 -16.98 -8.93 -4.52
CA ALA A 50 -18.31 -9.46 -4.19
C ALA A 50 -19.30 -9.35 -5.35
N ALA A 51 -19.04 -8.47 -6.32
CA ALA A 51 -19.93 -8.25 -7.46
C ALA A 51 -19.99 -9.48 -8.37
N ASP A 52 -21.17 -9.70 -8.95
CA ASP A 52 -21.38 -10.80 -9.91
C ASP A 52 -20.42 -10.69 -11.10
N PRO A 53 -19.90 -11.84 -11.58
CA PRO A 53 -19.06 -11.88 -12.77
C PRO A 53 -19.81 -11.36 -14.01
N VAL A 54 -19.13 -10.52 -14.78
CA VAL A 54 -19.69 -9.99 -16.03
C VAL A 54 -18.82 -10.37 -17.22
N PRO A 55 -19.35 -10.46 -18.44
CA PRO A 55 -18.54 -10.61 -19.63
C PRO A 55 -17.48 -9.49 -19.71
N VAL A 56 -16.22 -9.84 -19.99
CA VAL A 56 -15.08 -8.88 -20.01
C VAL A 56 -15.35 -7.67 -20.90
N ARG A 57 -16.05 -7.86 -22.00
CA ARG A 57 -16.41 -6.79 -22.97
C ARG A 57 -17.38 -5.73 -22.44
N ARG A 58 -17.98 -5.95 -21.26
CA ARG A 58 -18.79 -4.90 -20.60
C ARG A 58 -17.93 -3.88 -19.88
N LEU A 59 -16.70 -4.23 -19.56
CA LEU A 59 -15.80 -3.37 -18.77
C LEU A 59 -14.60 -2.87 -19.57
N THR A 60 -14.19 -3.59 -20.64
CA THR A 60 -13.02 -3.17 -21.42
C THR A 60 -13.17 -3.47 -22.91
N SER A 61 -12.46 -2.67 -23.72
CA SER A 61 -12.34 -2.75 -25.18
C SER A 61 -10.94 -2.31 -25.60
N PRO A 62 -10.51 -2.51 -26.85
CA PRO A 62 -9.24 -1.97 -27.33
C PRO A 62 -9.13 -0.46 -27.08
N GLY A 63 -7.98 -0.02 -26.51
CA GLY A 63 -7.72 1.36 -26.16
C GLY A 63 -8.47 1.88 -24.91
N HIS A 64 -9.21 1.02 -24.20
CA HIS A 64 -9.86 1.39 -22.94
C HIS A 64 -8.85 1.38 -21.78
N THR A 65 -8.83 2.46 -20.99
CA THR A 65 -8.07 2.50 -19.73
C THR A 65 -8.95 2.02 -18.58
N VAL A 66 -8.61 0.88 -17.99
CA VAL A 66 -9.35 0.30 -16.85
C VAL A 66 -9.32 1.25 -15.65
N THR A 67 -10.49 1.67 -15.18
CA THR A 67 -10.64 2.63 -14.09
C THR A 67 -10.45 1.97 -12.71
N THR A 68 -10.39 2.80 -11.66
CA THR A 68 -10.30 2.32 -10.27
C THR A 68 -11.53 1.49 -9.86
N GLU A 69 -12.71 1.85 -10.34
CA GLU A 69 -13.98 1.18 -10.05
C GLU A 69 -14.10 -0.16 -10.79
N GLU A 70 -13.44 -0.30 -11.95
CA GLU A 70 -13.41 -1.53 -12.74
C GLU A 70 -12.33 -2.49 -12.25
N ARG A 71 -11.33 -1.99 -11.56
CA ARG A 71 -10.24 -2.79 -11.00
C ARG A 71 -10.76 -3.83 -10.01
N TYR A 72 -10.22 -5.03 -10.09
CA TYR A 72 -10.62 -6.22 -9.31
C TYR A 72 -12.03 -6.76 -9.61
N ARG A 73 -12.83 -6.14 -10.51
CA ARG A 73 -14.10 -6.69 -10.94
C ARG A 73 -13.88 -8.09 -11.54
N THR A 74 -14.71 -9.03 -11.12
CA THR A 74 -14.68 -10.38 -11.67
C THR A 74 -15.30 -10.38 -13.07
N VAL A 75 -14.52 -10.86 -14.03
CA VAL A 75 -14.95 -10.98 -15.44
C VAL A 75 -14.86 -12.41 -15.92
N THR A 76 -15.61 -12.68 -17.00
CA THR A 76 -15.55 -13.95 -17.73
C THR A 76 -15.26 -13.68 -19.21
N ALA A 77 -14.46 -14.55 -19.81
CA ALA A 77 -14.13 -14.51 -21.23
C ALA A 77 -14.14 -15.92 -21.80
N LYS A 78 -14.65 -16.09 -23.04
CA LYS A 78 -14.68 -17.34 -23.77
C LYS A 78 -13.79 -17.25 -25.00
N GLY A 79 -12.89 -18.21 -25.18
CA GLY A 79 -11.91 -18.22 -26.27
C GLY A 79 -10.88 -19.33 -26.11
N HIS A 80 -9.69 -19.13 -26.63
CA HIS A 80 -8.57 -20.08 -26.51
C HIS A 80 -7.27 -19.35 -26.19
N PHE A 81 -6.36 -20.03 -25.50
CA PHE A 81 -5.03 -19.51 -25.19
C PHE A 81 -4.11 -19.62 -26.40
N ASP A 82 -3.36 -18.57 -26.67
CA ASP A 82 -2.25 -18.56 -27.60
C ASP A 82 -0.93 -18.67 -26.82
N THR A 83 -0.36 -19.87 -26.86
CA THR A 83 0.90 -20.16 -26.13
C THR A 83 2.15 -19.81 -26.91
N ASP A 84 2.05 -19.61 -28.22
CA ASP A 84 3.20 -19.25 -29.05
C ASP A 84 3.66 -17.82 -28.74
N ASP A 85 2.71 -16.97 -28.43
CA ASP A 85 2.92 -15.58 -28.07
C ASP A 85 2.91 -15.29 -26.57
N GLU A 86 2.98 -16.34 -25.73
CA GLU A 86 3.07 -16.22 -24.27
C GLU A 86 4.37 -15.51 -23.85
N VAL A 87 4.28 -14.60 -22.88
CA VAL A 87 5.41 -13.86 -22.31
C VAL A 87 5.49 -14.05 -20.79
N VAL A 88 6.64 -13.78 -20.20
CA VAL A 88 6.80 -13.75 -18.74
C VAL A 88 7.13 -12.36 -18.24
N VAL A 89 6.47 -11.98 -17.16
CA VAL A 89 6.67 -10.69 -16.49
C VAL A 89 7.63 -10.88 -15.34
N ARG A 90 8.76 -10.20 -15.41
CA ARG A 90 9.89 -10.37 -14.49
C ARG A 90 9.66 -9.72 -13.12
N ARG A 91 10.46 -10.16 -12.14
CA ARG A 91 10.54 -9.61 -10.78
C ARG A 91 9.18 -9.61 -10.08
N ARG A 92 8.47 -10.72 -10.19
CA ARG A 92 7.20 -10.93 -9.49
C ARG A 92 7.41 -11.85 -8.31
N THR A 93 6.77 -11.51 -7.19
CA THR A 93 6.80 -12.34 -5.99
C THR A 93 5.50 -13.12 -5.84
N ASN A 94 5.60 -14.30 -5.23
CA ASN A 94 4.44 -15.06 -4.77
C ASN A 94 4.04 -14.65 -3.34
N GLY A 95 3.08 -15.36 -2.74
CA GLY A 95 2.63 -15.12 -1.37
C GLY A 95 3.68 -15.39 -0.27
N ASN A 96 4.84 -15.98 -0.62
CA ASN A 96 5.95 -16.27 0.29
C ASN A 96 7.16 -15.36 0.04
N ASP A 97 6.99 -14.26 -0.70
CA ASP A 97 8.05 -13.32 -1.11
C ASP A 97 9.19 -13.94 -1.96
N GLU A 98 8.93 -15.10 -2.57
CA GLU A 98 9.86 -15.72 -3.50
C GLU A 98 9.80 -15.01 -4.87
N ILE A 99 10.99 -14.67 -5.42
CA ILE A 99 11.08 -13.96 -6.71
C ILE A 99 10.94 -14.94 -7.86
N GLY A 100 10.07 -14.58 -8.83
CA GLY A 100 9.83 -15.37 -10.05
C GLY A 100 9.23 -14.51 -11.15
N TYR A 101 8.35 -15.13 -11.90
CA TYR A 101 7.68 -14.56 -13.06
C TYR A 101 6.16 -14.68 -12.94
N HIS A 102 5.42 -13.69 -13.44
CA HIS A 102 4.03 -13.94 -13.84
C HIS A 102 4.00 -14.44 -15.28
N VAL A 103 3.13 -15.39 -15.54
CA VAL A 103 2.88 -15.92 -16.88
C VAL A 103 1.75 -15.15 -17.52
N LEU A 104 2.04 -14.42 -18.58
CA LEU A 104 1.05 -13.64 -19.33
C LEU A 104 0.83 -14.30 -20.67
N THR A 105 -0.37 -14.83 -20.89
CA THR A 105 -0.73 -15.56 -22.12
C THR A 105 -1.83 -14.81 -22.83
N PRO A 106 -1.67 -14.47 -24.12
CA PRO A 106 -2.76 -13.96 -24.94
C PRO A 106 -3.93 -14.94 -24.99
N PHE A 107 -5.15 -14.43 -24.87
CA PHE A 107 -6.38 -15.21 -24.92
C PHE A 107 -7.25 -14.68 -26.05
N VAL A 108 -7.37 -15.43 -27.12
CA VAL A 108 -8.08 -15.02 -28.33
C VAL A 108 -9.56 -15.30 -28.17
N LEU A 109 -10.36 -14.24 -28.25
CA LEU A 109 -11.81 -14.27 -28.14
C LEU A 109 -12.46 -14.69 -29.46
N ALA A 110 -13.73 -15.05 -29.42
CA ALA A 110 -14.48 -15.54 -30.61
C ALA A 110 -14.53 -14.55 -31.80
N ASP A 111 -14.30 -13.25 -31.56
CA ASP A 111 -14.26 -12.21 -32.60
C ASP A 111 -12.83 -11.85 -33.05
N GLY A 112 -11.84 -12.62 -32.61
CA GLY A 112 -10.43 -12.41 -32.92
C GLY A 112 -9.71 -11.36 -32.08
N LYS A 113 -10.40 -10.64 -31.20
CA LYS A 113 -9.73 -9.73 -30.24
C LYS A 113 -9.00 -10.51 -29.17
N VAL A 114 -7.95 -9.91 -28.63
CA VAL A 114 -7.07 -10.54 -27.64
C VAL A 114 -7.30 -9.95 -26.26
N LEU A 115 -7.40 -10.80 -25.26
CA LEU A 115 -7.37 -10.47 -23.85
C LEU A 115 -6.06 -10.95 -23.23
N LEU A 116 -5.32 -10.11 -22.54
CA LEU A 116 -4.14 -10.53 -21.80
C LEU A 116 -4.55 -11.25 -20.52
N VAL A 117 -4.11 -12.48 -20.34
CA VAL A 117 -4.42 -13.30 -19.15
C VAL A 117 -3.17 -13.63 -18.37
N ASN A 118 -3.05 -13.10 -17.16
CA ASN A 118 -2.06 -13.52 -16.19
C ASN A 118 -2.53 -14.82 -15.55
N ARG A 119 -1.90 -15.93 -15.93
CA ARG A 119 -2.24 -17.29 -15.48
C ARG A 119 -1.76 -17.62 -14.09
N GLY A 120 -0.82 -16.81 -13.55
CA GLY A 120 -0.23 -17.03 -12.23
C GLY A 120 1.27 -16.85 -12.20
N TRP A 121 1.87 -17.34 -11.14
CA TRP A 121 3.29 -17.19 -10.83
C TRP A 121 4.04 -18.51 -11.00
N ILE A 122 5.28 -18.42 -11.53
CA ILE A 122 6.25 -19.51 -11.60
C ILE A 122 7.58 -19.07 -10.99
N PRO A 123 8.38 -20.00 -10.41
CA PRO A 123 9.68 -19.67 -9.86
C PRO A 123 10.66 -19.26 -10.97
N SER A 124 11.62 -18.38 -10.64
CA SER A 124 12.74 -18.08 -11.50
C SER A 124 13.87 -19.07 -11.23
N ASP A 125 14.53 -19.55 -12.30
CA ASP A 125 15.79 -20.27 -12.16
C ASP A 125 16.95 -19.26 -12.15
N PRO A 126 17.69 -19.12 -11.03
CA PRO A 126 18.84 -18.22 -10.96
C PRO A 126 19.95 -18.54 -11.98
N ALA A 127 20.07 -19.82 -12.39
CA ALA A 127 21.07 -20.25 -13.34
C ALA A 127 20.71 -19.96 -14.81
N SER A 128 19.44 -19.64 -15.09
CA SER A 128 18.91 -19.52 -16.45
C SER A 128 18.07 -18.26 -16.66
N GLN A 129 18.47 -17.12 -16.10
CA GLN A 129 17.68 -15.88 -16.14
C GLN A 129 17.48 -15.28 -17.54
N SER A 130 18.27 -15.65 -18.52
CA SER A 130 18.15 -15.19 -19.91
C SER A 130 17.34 -16.13 -20.80
N ALA A 131 17.14 -17.38 -20.38
CA ALA A 131 16.31 -18.31 -21.12
C ALA A 131 14.83 -18.12 -20.79
N PHE A 132 13.96 -18.44 -21.74
CA PHE A 132 12.52 -18.51 -21.47
C PHE A 132 12.23 -19.72 -20.58
N PRO A 133 11.51 -19.57 -19.47
CA PRO A 133 11.24 -20.66 -18.55
C PRO A 133 10.29 -21.70 -19.17
N GLU A 134 10.34 -22.93 -18.66
CA GLU A 134 9.35 -23.96 -19.00
C GLU A 134 8.04 -23.65 -18.29
N ILE A 135 6.97 -23.47 -19.06
CA ILE A 135 5.66 -23.10 -18.55
C ILE A 135 4.66 -24.23 -18.83
N PRO A 136 3.95 -24.73 -17.80
CA PRO A 136 2.91 -25.73 -18.03
C PRO A 136 1.81 -25.21 -18.96
N ALA A 137 1.46 -26.01 -19.96
CA ALA A 137 0.49 -25.62 -20.97
C ALA A 137 -0.92 -25.41 -20.36
N PRO A 138 -1.66 -24.38 -20.83
CA PRO A 138 -3.06 -24.18 -20.45
C PRO A 138 -3.96 -25.25 -21.09
N PRO A 139 -5.26 -25.30 -20.71
CA PRO A 139 -6.23 -26.13 -21.40
C PRO A 139 -6.27 -25.83 -22.90
N ARG A 140 -6.28 -26.90 -23.70
CA ARG A 140 -6.35 -26.79 -25.16
C ARG A 140 -7.77 -26.52 -25.65
N GLY A 141 -7.89 -25.80 -26.75
CA GLY A 141 -9.17 -25.50 -27.40
C GLY A 141 -9.96 -24.42 -26.71
N GLU A 142 -11.25 -24.33 -27.05
CA GLU A 142 -12.12 -23.30 -26.52
C GLU A 142 -12.39 -23.54 -25.02
N THR A 143 -12.15 -22.53 -24.21
CA THR A 143 -12.34 -22.57 -22.76
C THR A 143 -12.95 -21.27 -22.26
N THR A 144 -13.45 -21.26 -21.03
CA THR A 144 -13.92 -20.05 -20.36
C THR A 144 -12.95 -19.70 -19.25
N VAL A 145 -12.35 -18.52 -19.34
CA VAL A 145 -11.53 -17.92 -18.28
C VAL A 145 -12.42 -17.05 -17.39
N ARG A 146 -12.21 -17.17 -16.09
CA ARG A 146 -12.74 -16.26 -15.08
C ARG A 146 -11.57 -15.65 -14.33
N GLY A 147 -11.62 -14.36 -14.06
CA GLY A 147 -10.55 -13.68 -13.35
C GLY A 147 -10.90 -12.27 -12.95
N ARG A 148 -9.94 -11.57 -12.35
CA ARG A 148 -10.07 -10.18 -11.92
C ARG A 148 -9.47 -9.26 -12.97
N LEU A 149 -10.24 -8.26 -13.42
CA LEU A 149 -9.75 -7.22 -14.32
C LEU A 149 -8.76 -6.30 -13.60
N MET A 150 -7.65 -6.02 -14.27
CA MET A 150 -6.57 -5.17 -13.76
C MET A 150 -6.22 -4.11 -14.81
N PRO A 151 -5.88 -2.90 -14.41
CA PRO A 151 -5.35 -1.88 -15.32
C PRO A 151 -3.96 -2.26 -15.81
N ASP A 152 -3.54 -1.64 -16.91
CA ASP A 152 -2.16 -1.66 -17.35
C ASP A 152 -1.21 -1.19 -16.25
N GLU A 153 -0.01 -1.71 -16.25
CA GLU A 153 1.00 -1.38 -15.26
C GLU A 153 1.87 -0.23 -15.75
N THR A 154 2.09 0.74 -14.88
CA THR A 154 3.03 1.84 -15.12
C THR A 154 4.11 1.88 -14.04
N THR A 155 5.24 2.49 -14.35
CA THR A 155 6.33 2.68 -13.38
C THR A 155 5.86 3.50 -12.18
N GLU A 156 5.00 4.51 -12.39
CA GLU A 156 4.47 5.35 -11.31
C GLU A 156 3.57 4.58 -10.35
N ALA A 157 2.72 3.70 -10.88
CA ALA A 157 1.77 2.93 -10.07
C ALA A 157 2.41 1.72 -9.37
N SER A 158 3.36 1.06 -10.05
CA SER A 158 3.98 -0.18 -9.56
C SER A 158 5.30 0.04 -8.83
N GLY A 159 6.00 1.16 -9.08
CA GLY A 159 7.38 1.40 -8.64
C GLY A 159 8.41 0.53 -9.37
N ILE A 160 7.98 -0.30 -10.32
CA ILE A 160 8.86 -1.18 -11.12
C ILE A 160 9.38 -0.37 -12.29
N LYS A 161 10.69 -0.28 -12.43
CA LYS A 161 11.33 0.38 -13.58
C LYS A 161 11.20 -0.52 -14.79
N ASP A 162 10.77 0.05 -15.90
CA ASP A 162 10.86 -0.60 -17.19
C ASP A 162 12.34 -0.68 -17.62
N ILE A 163 12.74 -1.82 -18.19
CA ILE A 163 14.12 -2.09 -18.59
C ILE A 163 14.12 -2.50 -20.06
N GLU A 164 14.88 -1.76 -20.87
CA GLU A 164 15.10 -2.08 -22.27
C GLU A 164 16.12 -3.23 -22.45
N GLY A 165 16.05 -3.92 -23.57
CA GLY A 165 17.01 -4.97 -23.92
C GLY A 165 16.83 -6.27 -23.12
N LEU A 166 15.63 -6.55 -22.68
CA LEU A 166 15.30 -7.84 -22.06
C LEU A 166 15.40 -8.98 -23.09
N PRO A 167 15.62 -10.22 -22.62
CA PRO A 167 15.50 -11.40 -23.49
C PRO A 167 14.12 -11.48 -24.13
N ASP A 168 14.05 -12.15 -25.29
CA ASP A 168 12.80 -12.35 -26.01
C ASP A 168 11.70 -12.92 -25.11
N ARG A 169 10.48 -12.45 -25.32
CA ARG A 169 9.29 -12.88 -24.55
C ARG A 169 9.36 -12.61 -23.03
N GLN A 170 10.20 -11.66 -22.61
CA GLN A 170 10.31 -11.24 -21.22
C GLN A 170 10.04 -9.73 -21.10
N ILE A 171 9.15 -9.35 -20.22
CA ILE A 171 8.72 -7.95 -20.00
C ILE A 171 8.80 -7.57 -18.51
N MET A 172 8.83 -6.28 -18.21
CA MET A 172 8.78 -5.77 -16.83
C MET A 172 7.38 -5.35 -16.40
N LEU A 173 6.62 -4.77 -17.31
CA LEU A 173 5.29 -4.21 -17.07
C LEU A 173 4.31 -4.81 -18.06
N ILE A 174 3.07 -5.05 -17.60
CA ILE A 174 1.97 -5.48 -18.47
C ILE A 174 1.33 -4.22 -19.04
N ASP A 175 1.43 -4.05 -20.34
CA ASP A 175 0.93 -2.90 -21.09
C ASP A 175 0.19 -3.41 -22.34
N SER A 176 -1.12 -3.20 -22.36
CA SER A 176 -2.00 -3.72 -23.42
C SER A 176 -1.74 -3.08 -24.78
N GLU A 177 -1.28 -1.82 -24.83
CA GLU A 177 -0.96 -1.14 -26.08
C GLU A 177 0.33 -1.68 -26.69
N ARG A 178 1.37 -1.89 -25.88
CA ARG A 178 2.62 -2.53 -26.34
C ARG A 178 2.40 -3.96 -26.80
N GLU A 179 1.57 -4.71 -26.09
CA GLU A 179 1.22 -6.07 -26.49
C GLU A 179 0.38 -6.07 -27.79
N ALA A 180 -0.48 -5.09 -28.04
CA ALA A 180 -1.20 -4.94 -29.29
C ALA A 180 -0.25 -4.71 -30.48
N GLU A 181 0.77 -3.87 -30.31
CA GLU A 181 1.84 -3.66 -31.31
C GLU A 181 2.66 -4.94 -31.55
N ARG A 182 3.04 -5.67 -30.48
CA ARG A 182 3.82 -6.90 -30.59
C ARG A 182 3.06 -8.03 -31.29
N LEU A 183 1.77 -8.14 -31.02
CA LEU A 183 0.89 -9.20 -31.55
C LEU A 183 0.28 -8.85 -32.91
N ASP A 184 0.42 -7.61 -33.37
CA ASP A 184 -0.32 -7.06 -34.53
C ASP A 184 -1.82 -7.37 -34.46
N ALA A 185 -2.43 -7.14 -33.28
CA ALA A 185 -3.80 -7.51 -32.94
C ALA A 185 -4.54 -6.47 -32.10
N GLU A 186 -5.88 -6.50 -32.16
CA GLU A 186 -6.71 -5.69 -31.26
C GLU A 186 -6.71 -6.29 -29.85
N VAL A 187 -5.92 -5.72 -28.94
CA VAL A 187 -5.85 -6.13 -27.52
C VAL A 187 -6.80 -5.28 -26.69
N LEU A 188 -7.58 -5.93 -25.81
CA LEU A 188 -8.44 -5.24 -24.84
C LEU A 188 -7.56 -4.56 -23.77
N GLY A 189 -7.96 -3.34 -23.35
CA GLY A 189 -7.21 -2.57 -22.35
C GLY A 189 -7.15 -3.25 -21.00
N GLY A 190 -5.98 -3.20 -20.36
CA GLY A 190 -5.70 -3.89 -19.15
C GLY A 190 -5.46 -5.40 -19.32
N TYR A 191 -5.52 -6.14 -18.22
CA TYR A 191 -5.32 -7.59 -18.23
C TYR A 191 -6.21 -8.27 -17.16
N VAL A 192 -6.34 -9.60 -17.27
CA VAL A 192 -7.11 -10.40 -16.31
C VAL A 192 -6.18 -11.32 -15.52
N VAL A 193 -6.26 -11.24 -14.19
CA VAL A 193 -5.64 -12.23 -13.30
C VAL A 193 -6.56 -13.42 -13.18
N GLN A 194 -6.15 -14.55 -13.72
CA GLN A 194 -6.95 -15.78 -13.78
C GLN A 194 -7.26 -16.33 -12.37
N THR A 195 -8.53 -16.67 -12.14
CA THR A 195 -8.99 -17.37 -10.94
C THR A 195 -9.66 -18.72 -11.26
N ALA A 196 -10.06 -18.92 -12.51
CA ALA A 196 -10.55 -20.20 -13.03
C ALA A 196 -10.32 -20.26 -14.56
N PRO A 197 -10.08 -21.47 -15.11
CA PRO A 197 -9.86 -22.74 -14.42
C PRO A 197 -8.56 -22.73 -13.61
N GLU A 198 -8.50 -23.57 -12.58
CA GLU A 198 -7.24 -23.78 -11.86
C GLU A 198 -6.23 -24.52 -12.75
N PRO A 199 -4.95 -24.12 -12.73
CA PRO A 199 -3.92 -24.80 -13.48
C PRO A 199 -3.75 -26.25 -13.03
N ALA A 200 -3.65 -27.16 -13.99
CA ALA A 200 -3.40 -28.56 -13.72
C ALA A 200 -2.07 -28.72 -12.95
N GLY A 201 -2.08 -29.44 -11.83
CA GLY A 201 -0.90 -29.62 -10.99
C GLY A 201 -0.49 -28.38 -10.18
N GLY A 202 -1.35 -27.34 -10.09
CA GLY A 202 -1.11 -26.15 -9.28
C GLY A 202 -0.04 -25.20 -9.82
N THR A 203 0.39 -25.36 -11.06
CA THR A 203 1.41 -24.49 -11.70
C THR A 203 0.92 -24.03 -13.06
N PRO A 204 0.97 -22.72 -13.40
CA PRO A 204 1.43 -21.59 -12.56
C PRO A 204 0.64 -21.42 -11.27
N GLN A 205 1.29 -21.03 -10.16
CA GLN A 205 0.61 -20.79 -8.90
C GLN A 205 -0.36 -19.60 -9.04
N GLN A 206 -1.64 -19.81 -8.72
CA GLN A 206 -2.63 -18.74 -8.80
C GLN A 206 -2.32 -17.59 -7.85
N LEU A 207 -2.54 -16.37 -8.32
CA LEU A 207 -2.37 -15.17 -7.51
C LEU A 207 -3.55 -15.03 -6.55
N GLY A 208 -3.25 -14.92 -5.26
CA GLY A 208 -4.24 -14.70 -4.21
C GLY A 208 -5.09 -13.44 -4.42
N ASN A 209 -6.12 -13.28 -3.60
CA ASN A 209 -6.87 -12.04 -3.57
C ASN A 209 -5.98 -10.89 -3.07
N PRO A 210 -6.23 -9.66 -3.52
CA PRO A 210 -5.52 -8.50 -2.98
C PRO A 210 -5.68 -8.47 -1.47
N GLY A 211 -4.56 -8.28 -0.76
CA GLY A 211 -4.54 -8.18 0.69
C GLY A 211 -5.29 -6.94 1.17
N ARG A 212 -5.94 -7.05 2.33
CA ARG A 212 -6.53 -5.88 3.01
C ARG A 212 -5.41 -5.05 3.62
N GLU A 213 -5.42 -3.75 3.38
CA GLU A 213 -4.52 -2.84 4.06
C GLU A 213 -4.94 -2.67 5.53
N ASN A 214 -3.95 -2.64 6.42
CA ASN A 214 -4.24 -2.47 7.86
C ASN A 214 -4.56 -1.00 8.17
N ALA A 215 -5.81 -0.60 7.97
CA ALA A 215 -6.31 0.74 8.31
C ALA A 215 -6.36 0.97 9.84
N ALA A 216 -6.64 -0.09 10.63
CA ALA A 216 -6.77 0.02 12.08
C ALA A 216 -5.49 0.51 12.78
N LEU A 217 -4.32 0.18 12.24
CA LEU A 217 -3.05 0.65 12.77
C LEU A 217 -2.94 2.19 12.72
N ASN A 218 -3.39 2.81 11.63
CA ASN A 218 -3.38 4.27 11.51
C ASN A 218 -4.34 4.93 12.49
N LEU A 219 -5.51 4.33 12.72
CA LEU A 219 -6.45 4.81 13.73
C LEU A 219 -5.84 4.77 15.14
N ALA A 220 -5.16 3.69 15.49
CA ALA A 220 -4.47 3.58 16.77
C ALA A 220 -3.42 4.68 16.96
N TYR A 221 -2.62 4.96 15.92
CA TYR A 221 -1.65 6.07 15.95
C TYR A 221 -2.33 7.45 16.00
N ALA A 222 -3.45 7.66 15.33
CA ALA A 222 -4.19 8.92 15.42
C ALA A 222 -4.63 9.19 16.87
N ILE A 223 -5.23 8.19 17.53
CA ILE A 223 -5.63 8.26 18.93
C ILE A 223 -4.43 8.53 19.83
N GLN A 224 -3.32 7.82 19.62
CA GLN A 224 -2.09 8.02 20.39
C GLN A 224 -1.58 9.46 20.30
N TRP A 225 -1.54 10.05 19.10
CA TRP A 225 -1.10 11.44 18.92
C TRP A 225 -2.01 12.43 19.63
N TRP A 226 -3.34 12.23 19.61
CA TRP A 226 -4.27 13.09 20.31
C TRP A 226 -4.18 12.94 21.83
N LEU A 227 -3.94 11.73 22.34
CA LEU A 227 -3.66 11.51 23.76
C LEU A 227 -2.39 12.24 24.21
N PHE A 228 -1.35 12.22 23.40
CA PHE A 228 -0.12 12.97 23.69
C PHE A 228 -0.36 14.47 23.66
N ALA A 229 -1.12 14.97 22.66
CA ALA A 229 -1.51 16.38 22.60
C ALA A 229 -2.28 16.83 23.85
N ALA A 230 -3.16 15.98 24.38
CA ALA A 230 -3.88 16.23 25.63
C ALA A 230 -2.98 16.11 26.87
N GLY A 231 -1.99 15.21 26.85
CA GLY A 231 -1.05 15.00 27.94
C GLY A 231 -0.09 16.18 28.17
N VAL A 232 0.31 16.89 27.11
CA VAL A 232 1.25 18.03 27.21
C VAL A 232 0.73 19.14 28.13
N PRO A 233 -0.49 19.69 27.98
CA PRO A 233 -0.99 20.72 28.90
C PRO A 233 -1.19 20.19 30.32
N ILE A 234 -1.59 18.93 30.48
CA ILE A 234 -1.71 18.31 31.82
C ILE A 234 -0.34 18.24 32.49
N GLY A 235 0.66 17.74 31.79
CA GLY A 235 2.03 17.69 32.29
C GLY A 235 2.58 19.07 32.64
N TRP A 236 2.34 20.06 31.77
CA TRP A 236 2.74 21.46 32.04
C TRP A 236 2.08 22.00 33.30
N ILE A 237 0.77 21.82 33.51
CA ILE A 237 0.06 22.23 34.71
C ILE A 237 0.62 21.54 35.96
N VAL A 238 0.91 20.25 35.89
CA VAL A 238 1.49 19.51 37.02
C VAL A 238 2.87 20.07 37.39
N LEU A 239 3.72 20.35 36.40
CA LEU A 239 5.04 20.94 36.61
C LEU A 239 4.95 22.33 37.24
N VAL A 240 4.05 23.19 36.73
CA VAL A 240 3.83 24.53 37.29
C VAL A 240 3.38 24.45 38.75
N ARG A 241 2.44 23.55 39.07
CA ARG A 241 1.95 23.36 40.44
C ARG A 241 3.02 22.86 41.38
N ARG A 242 3.84 21.93 40.93
CA ARG A 242 4.96 21.40 41.70
C ARG A 242 5.99 22.49 42.01
N GLU A 243 6.47 23.20 41.02
CA GLU A 243 7.41 24.29 41.14
C GLU A 243 6.90 25.38 42.08
N SER A 244 5.60 25.73 41.97
CA SER A 244 4.97 26.71 42.86
C SER A 244 5.00 26.26 44.35
N ARG A 245 4.75 24.97 44.62
CA ARG A 245 4.78 24.40 45.97
C ARG A 245 6.21 24.39 46.54
N ASP A 246 7.19 23.94 45.72
CA ASP A 246 8.59 23.85 46.13
C ASP A 246 9.15 25.21 46.48
N ARG A 247 8.79 26.26 45.74
CA ARG A 247 9.21 27.64 46.05
C ARG A 247 8.49 28.23 47.28
N THR A 248 7.25 27.85 47.55
CA THR A 248 6.56 28.29 48.77
C THR A 248 7.20 27.65 50.01
N ALA A 249 7.51 26.35 49.95
CA ALA A 249 8.19 25.63 51.00
C ALA A 249 9.61 26.19 51.29
N ALA A 250 10.36 26.53 50.25
CA ALA A 250 11.69 27.14 50.39
C ALA A 250 11.62 28.53 51.05
N ALA A 251 10.64 29.37 50.70
CA ALA A 251 10.46 30.68 51.30
C ALA A 251 10.08 30.58 52.78
N GLU A 252 9.23 29.60 53.16
CA GLU A 252 8.86 29.37 54.59
C GLU A 252 10.04 28.84 55.41
N THR A 253 10.98 28.14 54.79
CA THR A 253 12.21 27.65 55.46
C THR A 253 13.21 28.79 55.69
N ASP A 254 13.36 29.70 54.72
CA ASP A 254 14.25 30.88 54.82
C ASP A 254 13.73 31.89 55.86
N GLU A 255 12.42 32.04 56.04
CA GLU A 255 11.82 32.88 57.10
C GLU A 255 11.96 32.27 58.52
N ARG A 256 12.24 30.97 58.62
CA ARG A 256 12.40 30.27 59.93
C ARG A 256 13.84 30.13 60.40
N GLU A 257 14.85 30.43 59.58
CA GLU A 257 16.23 30.51 60.05
C GLU A 257 16.41 31.85 60.81
N PRO A 258 16.60 31.82 62.17
CA PRO A 258 16.84 33.04 62.91
C PRO A 258 18.23 33.60 62.56
N THR A 259 18.31 34.90 62.40
CA THR A 259 19.55 35.69 62.34
C THR A 259 20.35 35.44 63.60
N GLU A 260 21.09 34.36 63.67
CA GLU A 260 22.03 34.10 64.77
C GLU A 260 23.40 34.56 64.29
N SER A 261 23.75 35.78 64.69
CA SER A 261 25.13 36.16 65.10
C SER A 261 25.32 37.64 65.14
N GLU A 262 25.15 38.19 66.35
CA GLU A 262 25.89 39.35 66.72
C GLU A 262 26.91 38.87 67.79
N PRO A 263 28.22 38.84 67.56
CA PRO A 263 29.18 38.58 68.60
C PRO A 263 29.35 39.82 69.48
N ALA A 264 28.98 39.68 70.75
CA ALA A 264 29.26 40.66 71.79
C ALA A 264 30.78 40.83 71.91
N THR A 265 31.27 42.01 71.58
CA THR A 265 32.63 42.47 71.87
C THR A 265 32.64 42.97 73.30
N VAL A 266 33.49 42.36 74.10
CA VAL A 266 34.04 42.94 75.36
C VAL A 266 35.54 43.15 75.18
#